data_c63634387bd968e2a98248d2e7273cb9
#
_entry.id   c63634387bd968e2a98248d2e7273cb9
#
_cell.length_a   1.000
_cell.length_b   1.000
_cell.length_c   1.000
_cell.angle_alpha   90.00
_cell.angle_beta   90.00
_cell.angle_gamma   90.00
#
_symmetry.space_group_name_H-M   'P 1'
#
loop_
_entity.id
_entity.type
_entity.pdbx_description
1 polymer ?
#
loop_
_entity_poly.entity_id
_entity_poly.type
_entity_poly.pdbx_seq_one_letter_code
_entity_poly.pdbx_strand_id
1 'polypeptide(L)'
;VLENKTFGLYTLNRENGYGRLETASAQVQGNYPNSIKLSEYSAAMEELENGNVWANREFLEKYPMYMAGVRKNGELVMLICIQQASREQMSLYFLNLFKILSGLVETSLLRALEYQKAVEYRQYVKGTHILKTEYFEERLKVQHDMREQKLASYVLLKVEYSEMSLKEADEILRSKVRENDVWGISESKELYLMLVQTDKEAL
;
A
#
# COMPACT_ATOMS: atom_id res chain seq x y z
N VAL A 1 28.53 -4.78 4.76
CA VAL A 1 28.29 -4.17 6.08
C VAL A 1 26.94 -4.60 6.66
N LEU A 2 25.94 -4.86 5.83
CA LEU A 2 24.62 -5.41 6.23
C LEU A 2 24.45 -6.85 5.72
N GLU A 3 25.52 -7.54 5.41
CA GLU A 3 25.48 -8.93 4.98
C GLU A 3 24.70 -9.78 6.00
N ASN A 4 23.71 -10.53 5.51
CA ASN A 4 22.83 -11.39 6.30
C ASN A 4 21.90 -10.69 7.29
N LYS A 5 21.53 -9.43 7.07
CA LYS A 5 20.50 -8.79 7.91
C LYS A 5 19.11 -9.08 7.42
N THR A 6 18.34 -9.53 8.36
CA THR A 6 16.93 -9.83 8.17
C THR A 6 16.13 -8.58 8.48
N PHE A 7 15.42 -8.04 7.52
CA PHE A 7 14.56 -6.89 7.71
C PHE A 7 13.10 -7.21 7.40
N GLY A 8 12.21 -6.49 8.06
CA GLY A 8 10.78 -6.46 7.75
C GLY A 8 10.32 -5.03 7.56
N LEU A 9 9.39 -4.84 6.64
CA LEU A 9 8.72 -3.56 6.37
C LEU A 9 7.25 -3.70 6.67
N TYR A 10 6.72 -2.82 7.53
CA TYR A 10 5.32 -2.79 7.91
C TYR A 10 4.67 -1.48 7.49
N THR A 11 3.51 -1.55 6.86
CA THR A 11 2.62 -0.40 6.68
C THR A 11 1.73 -0.23 7.90
N LEU A 12 1.60 1.00 8.40
CA LEU A 12 0.83 1.29 9.60
C LEU A 12 -0.58 1.76 9.26
N ASN A 13 -1.56 1.21 9.97
CA ASN A 13 -2.90 1.74 10.04
C ASN A 13 -3.14 2.26 11.47
N ARG A 14 -3.12 3.59 11.62
CA ARG A 14 -3.26 4.24 12.92
C ARG A 14 -4.68 4.19 13.48
N GLU A 15 -5.68 4.14 12.62
CA GLU A 15 -7.08 4.09 13.05
C GLU A 15 -7.38 2.81 13.83
N ASN A 16 -6.83 1.69 13.39
CA ASN A 16 -7.00 0.41 14.08
C ASN A 16 -5.85 0.02 15.00
N GLY A 17 -4.74 0.79 15.01
CA GLY A 17 -3.58 0.55 15.86
C GLY A 17 -2.71 -0.64 15.47
N TYR A 18 -2.74 -1.06 14.18
CA TYR A 18 -1.97 -2.21 13.70
C TYR A 18 -1.01 -1.82 12.57
N GLY A 19 0.07 -2.62 12.46
CA GLY A 19 0.97 -2.63 11.31
C GLY A 19 0.82 -3.94 10.55
N ARG A 20 0.75 -3.87 9.20
CA ARG A 20 0.71 -5.02 8.30
C ARG A 20 2.07 -5.21 7.65
N LEU A 21 2.58 -6.45 7.66
CA LEU A 21 3.82 -6.80 6.96
C LEU A 21 3.62 -6.69 5.45
N GLU A 22 4.40 -5.83 4.81
CA GLU A 22 4.41 -5.68 3.35
C GLU A 22 5.48 -6.57 2.69
N THR A 23 6.65 -6.61 3.31
CA THR A 23 7.75 -7.45 2.83
C THR A 23 8.73 -7.76 3.93
N ALA A 24 9.41 -8.90 3.80
CA ALA A 24 10.54 -9.28 4.64
C ALA A 24 11.62 -9.91 3.78
N SER A 25 12.87 -9.88 4.25
CA SER A 25 13.95 -10.58 3.57
C SER A 25 13.67 -12.09 3.49
N ALA A 26 13.92 -12.69 2.31
CA ALA A 26 13.54 -14.07 2.00
C ALA A 26 14.05 -15.13 3.00
N GLN A 27 15.17 -14.87 3.66
CA GLN A 27 15.78 -15.77 4.64
C GLN A 27 15.01 -15.89 5.95
N VAL A 28 14.01 -15.03 6.21
CA VAL A 28 13.31 -14.93 7.50
C VAL A 28 11.83 -14.60 7.37
N GLN A 29 11.23 -14.92 6.25
CA GLN A 29 9.81 -14.66 6.01
C GLN A 29 8.90 -15.26 7.09
N GLY A 30 9.35 -16.34 7.78
CA GLY A 30 8.64 -16.95 8.90
C GLY A 30 8.88 -16.30 10.28
N ASN A 31 9.84 -15.39 10.42
CA ASN A 31 10.21 -14.77 11.71
C ASN A 31 9.51 -13.42 11.95
N TYR A 32 8.83 -12.88 10.94
CA TYR A 32 8.06 -11.65 11.07
C TYR A 32 6.58 -11.97 11.07
N PRO A 33 5.83 -11.55 12.10
CA PRO A 33 4.39 -11.73 12.12
C PRO A 33 3.74 -10.91 10.99
N ASN A 34 2.70 -11.45 10.36
CA ASN A 34 1.98 -10.76 9.28
C ASN A 34 1.33 -9.45 9.74
N SER A 35 1.04 -9.34 11.04
CA SER A 35 0.51 -8.15 11.67
C SER A 35 1.12 -7.93 13.04
N ILE A 36 1.39 -6.67 13.38
CA ILE A 36 1.88 -6.24 14.69
C ILE A 36 0.89 -5.25 15.30
N LYS A 37 0.72 -5.30 16.61
CA LYS A 37 -0.08 -4.33 17.36
C LYS A 37 0.83 -3.22 17.87
N LEU A 38 0.59 -1.97 17.47
CA LEU A 38 1.48 -0.85 17.76
C LEU A 38 1.61 -0.56 19.25
N SER A 39 0.57 -0.80 20.04
CA SER A 39 0.59 -0.63 21.50
C SER A 39 1.58 -1.57 22.22
N GLU A 40 1.99 -2.67 21.59
CA GLU A 40 3.00 -3.58 22.14
C GLU A 40 4.42 -3.04 21.95
N TYR A 41 4.61 -2.01 21.15
CA TYR A 41 5.89 -1.38 20.83
C TYR A 41 5.99 0.06 21.36
N SER A 42 5.25 0.37 22.43
CA SER A 42 5.14 1.72 22.99
C SER A 42 6.50 2.37 23.31
N ALA A 43 7.47 1.61 23.84
CA ALA A 43 8.80 2.10 24.13
C ALA A 43 9.57 2.58 22.88
N ALA A 44 9.29 2.00 21.72
CA ALA A 44 9.91 2.39 20.46
C ALA A 44 9.12 3.51 19.75
N MET A 45 7.80 3.52 19.88
CA MET A 45 6.93 4.41 19.10
C MET A 45 7.22 5.89 19.37
N GLU A 46 7.47 6.29 20.60
CA GLU A 46 7.80 7.69 20.95
C GLU A 46 9.04 8.18 20.20
N GLU A 47 10.10 7.37 20.18
CA GLU A 47 11.33 7.71 19.45
C GLU A 47 11.10 7.75 17.93
N LEU A 48 10.34 6.82 17.39
CA LEU A 48 10.05 6.73 15.96
C LEU A 48 9.17 7.91 15.50
N GLU A 49 8.21 8.34 16.31
CA GLU A 49 7.38 9.52 16.06
C GLU A 49 8.19 10.81 16.05
N ASN A 50 9.23 10.89 16.90
CA ASN A 50 10.18 12.00 16.91
C ASN A 50 11.22 11.93 15.77
N GLY A 51 11.18 10.90 14.91
CA GLY A 51 12.10 10.73 13.79
C GLY A 51 13.43 10.14 14.15
N ASN A 52 13.53 9.55 15.31
CA ASN A 52 14.72 8.82 15.75
C ASN A 52 14.65 7.36 15.33
N VAL A 53 15.79 6.71 15.35
CA VAL A 53 15.90 5.26 15.23
C VAL A 53 15.92 4.69 16.65
N TRP A 54 15.11 3.69 16.88
CA TRP A 54 15.09 2.98 18.15
C TRP A 54 16.00 1.73 18.08
N ALA A 55 16.73 1.47 19.16
CA ALA A 55 17.56 0.28 19.32
C ALA A 55 17.17 -0.45 20.62
N ASN A 56 16.96 -1.75 20.54
CA ASN A 56 16.62 -2.61 21.66
C ASN A 56 17.84 -2.89 22.55
N ARG A 57 18.27 -1.90 23.31
CA ARG A 57 19.45 -1.99 24.19
C ARG A 57 19.21 -2.88 25.42
N GLU A 58 17.96 -3.03 25.82
CA GLU A 58 17.55 -3.84 26.96
C GLU A 58 17.25 -5.30 26.57
N PHE A 59 17.40 -5.64 25.29
CA PHE A 59 17.16 -6.98 24.76
C PHE A 59 15.76 -7.53 25.11
N LEU A 60 14.74 -6.68 25.00
CA LEU A 60 13.34 -7.06 25.17
C LEU A 60 12.97 -8.11 24.12
N GLU A 61 12.52 -9.28 24.53
CA GLU A 61 12.33 -10.46 23.67
C GLU A 61 11.37 -10.22 22.49
N LYS A 62 10.32 -9.43 22.70
CA LYS A 62 9.30 -9.16 21.68
C LYS A 62 9.67 -8.07 20.70
N TYR A 63 10.73 -7.32 20.97
CA TYR A 63 11.12 -6.18 20.16
C TYR A 63 12.17 -6.55 19.12
N PRO A 64 12.06 -6.04 17.88
CA PRO A 64 13.19 -6.05 16.96
C PRO A 64 14.42 -5.38 17.57
N MET A 65 15.59 -5.76 17.11
CA MET A 65 16.83 -5.15 17.59
C MET A 65 16.98 -3.69 17.17
N TYR A 66 16.46 -3.35 15.99
CA TYR A 66 16.41 -1.99 15.49
C TYR A 66 15.07 -1.70 14.82
N MET A 67 14.56 -0.50 15.03
CA MET A 67 13.37 0.01 14.36
C MET A 67 13.62 1.42 13.84
N ALA A 68 13.13 1.71 12.64
CA ALA A 68 13.10 3.05 12.06
C ALA A 68 11.72 3.33 11.47
N GLY A 69 11.31 4.59 11.53
CA GLY A 69 10.05 5.04 10.99
C GLY A 69 10.21 5.70 9.62
N VAL A 70 9.28 5.43 8.69
CA VAL A 70 9.07 6.22 7.49
C VAL A 70 7.90 7.17 7.76
N ARG A 71 8.12 8.47 7.55
CA ARG A 71 7.13 9.49 7.84
C ARG A 71 6.70 10.21 6.58
N LYS A 72 5.40 10.46 6.47
CA LYS A 72 4.82 11.24 5.40
C LYS A 72 4.02 12.40 6.00
N ASN A 73 4.35 13.63 5.63
CA ASN A 73 3.73 14.84 6.19
C ASN A 73 3.80 14.91 7.72
N GLY A 74 4.89 14.39 8.33
CA GLY A 74 5.06 14.34 9.78
C GLY A 74 4.45 13.12 10.47
N GLU A 75 3.61 12.35 9.81
CA GLU A 75 2.97 11.15 10.35
C GLU A 75 3.77 9.89 10.01
N LEU A 76 3.91 9.01 10.97
CA LEU A 76 4.56 7.71 10.81
C LEU A 76 3.62 6.78 10.02
N VAL A 77 4.04 6.37 8.82
CA VAL A 77 3.24 5.56 7.89
C VAL A 77 3.77 4.15 7.69
N MET A 78 5.08 3.92 7.92
CA MET A 78 5.68 2.60 7.81
C MET A 78 6.78 2.42 8.86
N LEU A 79 7.08 1.15 9.18
CA LEU A 79 8.19 0.75 10.04
C LEU A 79 9.17 -0.14 9.28
N ILE A 80 10.46 0.13 9.47
CA ILE A 80 11.56 -0.73 9.03
C ILE A 80 12.11 -1.40 10.29
N CYS A 81 12.09 -2.73 10.34
CA CYS A 81 12.51 -3.52 11.48
C CYS A 81 13.68 -4.42 11.12
N ILE A 82 14.69 -4.49 11.99
CA ILE A 82 15.75 -5.50 11.96
C ILE A 82 15.56 -6.39 13.18
N GLN A 83 15.19 -7.66 12.96
CA GLN A 83 14.83 -8.58 14.04
C GLN A 83 16.05 -9.03 14.85
N GLN A 84 17.17 -9.28 14.19
CA GLN A 84 18.34 -9.85 14.83
C GLN A 84 19.59 -8.99 14.59
N ALA A 85 20.36 -8.76 15.64
CA ALA A 85 21.68 -8.15 15.59
C ALA A 85 22.57 -8.82 16.62
N SER A 86 23.86 -9.00 16.31
CA SER A 86 24.84 -9.46 17.28
C SER A 86 25.20 -8.34 18.27
N ARG A 87 25.80 -8.69 19.42
CA ARG A 87 26.24 -7.69 20.40
C ARG A 87 27.20 -6.65 19.80
N GLU A 88 28.09 -7.07 18.89
CA GLU A 88 29.02 -6.17 18.18
C GLU A 88 28.28 -5.15 17.29
N GLN A 89 27.12 -5.51 16.81
CA GLN A 89 26.25 -4.66 15.99
C GLN A 89 25.37 -3.71 16.82
N MET A 90 25.31 -3.86 18.14
CA MET A 90 24.65 -2.93 19.06
C MET A 90 25.55 -1.72 19.40
N SER A 91 26.38 -1.32 18.44
CA SER A 91 27.29 -0.17 18.57
C SER A 91 26.64 1.12 18.05
N LEU A 92 27.16 2.26 18.52
CA LEU A 92 26.76 3.57 18.03
C LEU A 92 27.04 3.72 16.53
N TYR A 93 28.08 3.09 16.02
CA TYR A 93 28.41 3.05 14.61
C TYR A 93 27.27 2.38 13.80
N PHE A 94 26.81 1.23 14.24
CA PHE A 94 25.75 0.51 13.55
C PHE A 94 24.39 1.26 13.63
N LEU A 95 24.11 1.88 14.77
CA LEU A 95 22.92 2.73 14.94
C LEU A 95 22.93 3.89 13.93
N ASN A 96 24.05 4.59 13.80
CA ASN A 96 24.19 5.69 12.84
C ASN A 96 24.10 5.20 11.40
N LEU A 97 24.70 4.06 11.08
CA LEU A 97 24.58 3.44 9.76
C LEU A 97 23.14 3.08 9.44
N PHE A 98 22.42 2.47 10.37
CA PHE A 98 21.01 2.14 10.20
C PHE A 98 20.15 3.40 10.03
N LYS A 99 20.44 4.48 10.77
CA LYS A 99 19.77 5.78 10.61
C LYS A 99 19.97 6.35 9.20
N ILE A 100 21.17 6.30 8.66
CA ILE A 100 21.46 6.77 7.30
C ILE A 100 20.72 5.93 6.26
N LEU A 101 20.80 4.60 6.38
CA LEU A 101 20.17 3.68 5.44
C LEU A 101 18.64 3.78 5.49
N SER A 102 18.05 3.87 6.69
CA SER A 102 16.61 4.06 6.83
C SER A 102 16.13 5.38 6.22
N GLY A 103 16.90 6.46 6.33
CA GLY A 103 16.62 7.73 5.68
C GLY A 103 16.66 7.66 4.14
N LEU A 104 17.60 6.88 3.58
CA LEU A 104 17.63 6.62 2.13
C LEU A 104 16.41 5.80 1.67
N VAL A 105 16.05 4.78 2.44
CA VAL A 105 14.85 3.97 2.18
C VAL A 105 13.59 4.83 2.29
N GLU A 106 13.46 5.65 3.33
CA GLU A 106 12.36 6.60 3.50
C GLU A 106 12.20 7.50 2.28
N THR A 107 13.30 8.14 1.84
CA THR A 107 13.28 9.02 0.66
C THR A 107 12.85 8.27 -0.61
N SER A 108 13.33 7.05 -0.81
CA SER A 108 12.99 6.24 -1.97
C SER A 108 11.54 5.77 -1.95
N LEU A 109 11.03 5.35 -0.79
CA LEU A 109 9.63 4.95 -0.61
C LEU A 109 8.67 6.12 -0.83
N LEU A 110 8.98 7.30 -0.27
CA LEU A 110 8.13 8.48 -0.47
C LEU A 110 8.07 8.88 -1.93
N ARG A 111 9.20 8.87 -2.65
CA ARG A 111 9.23 9.13 -4.10
C ARG A 111 8.42 8.10 -4.89
N ALA A 112 8.52 6.81 -4.53
CA ALA A 112 7.75 5.76 -5.19
C ALA A 112 6.24 5.95 -4.97
N LEU A 113 5.82 6.29 -3.76
CA LEU A 113 4.41 6.60 -3.43
C LEU A 113 3.89 7.84 -4.15
N GLU A 114 4.71 8.88 -4.28
CA GLU A 114 4.36 10.08 -5.06
C GLU A 114 4.24 9.77 -6.55
N TYR A 115 5.18 9.00 -7.09
CA TYR A 115 5.13 8.56 -8.48
C TYR A 115 3.89 7.70 -8.76
N GLN A 116 3.60 6.74 -7.90
CA GLN A 116 2.39 5.90 -8.02
C GLN A 116 1.12 6.77 -8.02
N LYS A 117 0.99 7.70 -7.09
CA LYS A 117 -0.13 8.66 -7.08
C LYS A 117 -0.21 9.49 -8.36
N ALA A 118 0.93 9.97 -8.87
CA ALA A 118 0.96 10.75 -10.09
C ALA A 118 0.53 9.92 -11.33
N VAL A 119 0.87 8.63 -11.36
CA VAL A 119 0.41 7.69 -12.40
C VAL A 119 -1.09 7.43 -12.26
N GLU A 120 -1.58 7.18 -11.04
CA GLU A 120 -3.02 7.02 -10.76
C GLU A 120 -3.81 8.25 -11.24
N TYR A 121 -3.37 9.47 -10.90
CA TYR A 121 -4.02 10.71 -11.37
C TYR A 121 -4.04 10.86 -12.90
N ARG A 122 -3.09 10.27 -13.62
CA ARG A 122 -3.11 10.26 -15.09
C ARG A 122 -4.17 9.35 -15.66
N GLN A 123 -4.48 8.26 -14.98
CA GLN A 123 -5.43 7.26 -15.45
C GLN A 123 -6.89 7.68 -15.25
N TYR A 124 -7.16 8.51 -14.25
CA TYR A 124 -8.52 8.91 -13.89
C TYR A 124 -8.90 10.30 -14.41
N VAL A 125 -10.19 10.51 -14.58
CA VAL A 125 -10.76 11.83 -14.78
C VAL A 125 -10.52 12.66 -13.52
N LYS A 126 -10.08 13.90 -13.68
CA LYS A 126 -9.65 14.76 -12.56
C LYS A 126 -10.68 14.84 -11.44
N GLY A 127 -10.29 14.40 -10.26
CA GLY A 127 -11.11 14.43 -9.04
C GLY A 127 -12.19 13.35 -8.98
N THR A 128 -12.02 12.26 -9.72
CA THR A 128 -12.90 11.08 -9.73
C THR A 128 -12.07 9.80 -9.75
N HIS A 129 -12.72 8.64 -9.60
CA HIS A 129 -12.17 7.28 -9.83
C HIS A 129 -12.61 6.70 -11.17
N ILE A 130 -13.18 7.55 -12.04
CA ILE A 130 -13.59 7.18 -13.39
C ILE A 130 -12.34 7.09 -14.26
N LEU A 131 -12.05 5.93 -14.82
CA LEU A 131 -10.96 5.75 -15.74
C LEU A 131 -11.21 6.57 -17.03
N LYS A 132 -10.14 7.20 -17.52
CA LYS A 132 -10.17 7.78 -18.86
C LYS A 132 -10.28 6.68 -19.91
N THR A 133 -10.75 7.04 -21.07
CA THR A 133 -11.04 6.14 -22.20
C THR A 133 -9.89 5.16 -22.46
N GLU A 134 -8.70 5.64 -22.67
CA GLU A 134 -7.52 4.84 -22.96
C GLU A 134 -7.29 3.70 -21.94
N TYR A 135 -7.36 4.02 -20.65
CA TYR A 135 -7.14 3.05 -19.56
C TYR A 135 -8.33 2.13 -19.32
N PHE A 136 -9.54 2.63 -19.57
CA PHE A 136 -10.76 1.82 -19.47
C PHE A 136 -10.80 0.76 -20.56
N GLU A 137 -10.52 1.13 -21.79
CA GLU A 137 -10.48 0.24 -22.95
C GLU A 137 -9.38 -0.85 -22.76
N GLU A 138 -8.21 -0.47 -22.26
CA GLU A 138 -7.14 -1.42 -21.94
C GLU A 138 -7.60 -2.43 -20.88
N ARG A 139 -8.24 -1.97 -19.80
CA ARG A 139 -8.79 -2.84 -18.74
C ARG A 139 -9.88 -3.76 -19.28
N LEU A 140 -10.77 -3.23 -20.10
CA LEU A 140 -11.84 -4.00 -20.73
C LEU A 140 -11.28 -5.10 -21.64
N LYS A 141 -10.26 -4.77 -22.42
CA LYS A 141 -9.58 -5.74 -23.30
C LYS A 141 -8.97 -6.87 -22.48
N VAL A 142 -8.24 -6.58 -21.41
CA VAL A 142 -7.65 -7.60 -20.53
C VAL A 142 -8.73 -8.51 -19.96
N GLN A 143 -9.85 -7.97 -19.46
CA GLN A 143 -10.95 -8.78 -18.92
C GLN A 143 -11.66 -9.61 -20.01
N HIS A 144 -11.75 -9.08 -21.22
CA HIS A 144 -12.29 -9.82 -22.36
C HIS A 144 -11.41 -11.03 -22.73
N ASP A 145 -10.08 -10.82 -22.81
CA ASP A 145 -9.11 -11.88 -23.09
C ASP A 145 -9.14 -12.97 -22.01
N MET A 146 -9.24 -12.58 -20.73
CA MET A 146 -9.37 -13.52 -19.61
C MET A 146 -10.69 -14.31 -19.69
N ARG A 147 -11.77 -13.68 -20.10
CA ARG A 147 -13.06 -14.35 -20.29
C ARG A 147 -13.03 -15.37 -21.43
N GLU A 148 -12.40 -15.04 -22.56
CA GLU A 148 -12.22 -15.99 -23.65
C GLU A 148 -11.43 -17.23 -23.24
N GLN A 149 -10.45 -17.04 -22.34
CA GLN A 149 -9.67 -18.12 -21.74
C GLN A 149 -10.41 -18.84 -20.60
N LYS A 150 -11.64 -18.47 -20.27
CA LYS A 150 -12.44 -18.99 -19.15
C LYS A 150 -11.80 -18.80 -17.76
N LEU A 151 -10.94 -17.79 -17.61
CA LEU A 151 -10.24 -17.46 -16.37
C LEU A 151 -10.99 -16.43 -15.53
N ALA A 152 -11.88 -15.65 -16.15
CA ALA A 152 -12.68 -14.63 -15.46
C ALA A 152 -14.04 -14.45 -16.13
N SER A 153 -15.00 -13.93 -15.36
CA SER A 153 -16.29 -13.43 -15.86
C SER A 153 -16.41 -11.94 -15.56
N TYR A 154 -17.14 -11.22 -16.38
CA TYR A 154 -17.50 -9.83 -16.13
C TYR A 154 -18.82 -9.47 -16.80
N VAL A 155 -19.47 -8.45 -16.25
CA VAL A 155 -20.65 -7.81 -16.85
C VAL A 155 -20.35 -6.34 -17.05
N LEU A 156 -20.69 -5.83 -18.24
CA LEU A 156 -20.54 -4.43 -18.59
C LEU A 156 -21.89 -3.76 -18.59
N LEU A 157 -22.06 -2.73 -17.76
CA LEU A 157 -23.28 -1.94 -17.63
C LEU A 157 -23.02 -0.51 -18.11
N LYS A 158 -23.92 0.01 -18.95
CA LYS A 158 -23.94 1.42 -19.30
C LYS A 158 -24.62 2.20 -18.17
N VAL A 159 -23.97 3.26 -17.70
CA VAL A 159 -24.47 4.12 -16.64
C VAL A 159 -25.03 5.40 -17.26
N GLU A 160 -26.32 5.63 -17.09
CA GLU A 160 -26.96 6.89 -17.49
C GLU A 160 -26.81 7.92 -16.37
N TYR A 161 -26.20 9.07 -16.70
CA TYR A 161 -25.93 10.15 -15.74
C TYR A 161 -26.33 11.54 -16.28
N SER A 162 -27.29 11.58 -17.20
CA SER A 162 -27.68 12.78 -17.97
C SER A 162 -28.05 14.02 -17.12
N GLU A 163 -28.44 13.85 -15.87
CA GLU A 163 -28.84 14.92 -14.96
C GLU A 163 -27.80 15.24 -13.87
N MET A 164 -26.64 14.54 -13.86
CA MET A 164 -25.62 14.71 -12.82
C MET A 164 -24.21 14.89 -13.41
N SER A 165 -23.33 15.48 -12.64
CA SER A 165 -21.92 15.60 -12.99
C SER A 165 -21.21 14.23 -12.88
N LEU A 166 -20.08 14.07 -13.58
CA LEU A 166 -19.23 12.89 -13.44
C LEU A 166 -18.76 12.65 -11.98
N LYS A 167 -18.60 13.70 -11.18
CA LYS A 167 -18.25 13.56 -9.77
C LYS A 167 -19.35 12.95 -8.93
N GLU A 168 -20.59 13.42 -9.13
CA GLU A 168 -21.75 12.88 -8.43
C GLU A 168 -21.99 11.42 -8.83
N ALA A 169 -21.85 11.10 -10.13
CA ALA A 169 -21.91 9.72 -10.60
C ALA A 169 -20.82 8.84 -9.95
N ASP A 170 -19.59 9.34 -9.84
CA ASP A 170 -18.47 8.65 -9.17
C ASP A 170 -18.77 8.36 -7.70
N GLU A 171 -19.25 9.35 -6.96
CA GLU A 171 -19.61 9.21 -5.53
C GLU A 171 -20.71 8.15 -5.32
N ILE A 172 -21.72 8.14 -6.17
CA ILE A 172 -22.79 7.13 -6.13
C ILE A 172 -22.23 5.74 -6.42
N LEU A 173 -21.44 5.59 -7.49
CA LEU A 173 -20.86 4.30 -7.87
C LEU A 173 -19.96 3.78 -6.73
N ARG A 174 -19.09 4.59 -6.18
CA ARG A 174 -18.22 4.19 -5.05
C ARG A 174 -18.98 3.64 -3.85
N SER A 175 -20.16 4.16 -3.59
CA SER A 175 -20.99 3.69 -2.47
C SER A 175 -21.71 2.37 -2.72
N LYS A 176 -21.80 1.92 -3.99
CA LYS A 176 -22.63 0.79 -4.43
C LYS A 176 -21.83 -0.39 -4.97
N VAL A 177 -20.62 -0.16 -5.47
CA VAL A 177 -19.81 -1.17 -6.16
C VAL A 177 -18.71 -1.70 -5.26
N ARG A 178 -18.14 -2.85 -5.63
CA ARG A 178 -17.04 -3.50 -4.90
C ARG A 178 -15.71 -2.86 -5.28
N GLU A 179 -14.70 -3.05 -4.45
CA GLU A 179 -13.33 -2.54 -4.67
C GLU A 179 -12.69 -3.03 -5.99
N ASN A 180 -13.08 -4.22 -6.46
CA ASN A 180 -12.58 -4.81 -7.69
C ASN A 180 -13.35 -4.39 -8.95
N ASP A 181 -14.49 -3.74 -8.81
CA ASP A 181 -15.26 -3.25 -9.94
C ASP A 181 -14.62 -1.98 -10.50
N VAL A 182 -14.73 -1.79 -11.80
CA VAL A 182 -14.06 -0.71 -12.52
C VAL A 182 -15.07 0.07 -13.34
N TRP A 183 -14.97 1.40 -13.31
CA TRP A 183 -15.81 2.25 -14.17
C TRP A 183 -14.98 3.28 -14.92
N GLY A 184 -15.39 3.58 -16.11
CA GLY A 184 -14.63 4.44 -17.01
C GLY A 184 -15.46 4.96 -18.17
N ILE A 185 -14.86 5.90 -18.91
CA ILE A 185 -15.45 6.53 -20.08
C ILE A 185 -14.97 5.80 -21.33
N SER A 186 -15.91 5.42 -22.21
CA SER A 186 -15.62 4.85 -23.52
C SER A 186 -15.22 5.91 -24.55
N GLU A 187 -14.80 5.48 -25.73
CA GLU A 187 -14.54 6.37 -26.88
C GLU A 187 -15.77 7.22 -27.26
N SER A 188 -16.99 6.68 -27.09
CA SER A 188 -18.26 7.39 -27.30
C SER A 188 -18.61 8.38 -26.20
N LYS A 189 -17.71 8.60 -25.21
CA LYS A 189 -17.91 9.45 -24.02
C LYS A 189 -19.06 9.00 -23.11
N GLU A 190 -19.40 7.76 -23.17
CA GLU A 190 -20.40 7.13 -22.30
C GLU A 190 -19.70 6.53 -21.07
N LEU A 191 -20.38 6.57 -19.93
CA LEU A 191 -19.88 5.98 -18.69
C LEU A 191 -20.32 4.51 -18.62
N TYR A 192 -19.35 3.63 -18.39
CA TYR A 192 -19.56 2.21 -18.20
C TYR A 192 -19.04 1.76 -16.84
N LEU A 193 -19.74 0.79 -16.25
CA LEU A 193 -19.36 0.06 -15.05
C LEU A 193 -19.08 -1.40 -15.45
N MET A 194 -17.90 -1.88 -15.15
CA MET A 194 -17.47 -3.26 -15.34
C MET A 194 -17.47 -3.98 -14.00
N LEU A 195 -18.44 -4.87 -13.80
CA LEU A 195 -18.52 -5.74 -12.63
C LEU A 195 -17.68 -6.99 -12.89
N VAL A 196 -16.61 -7.16 -12.13
CA VAL A 196 -15.67 -8.25 -12.28
C VAL A 196 -16.11 -9.46 -11.45
N GLN A 197 -15.85 -10.68 -11.95
CA GLN A 197 -16.26 -11.96 -11.32
C GLN A 197 -17.79 -12.02 -11.07
N THR A 198 -18.57 -11.48 -11.98
CA THR A 198 -20.04 -11.46 -11.90
C THR A 198 -20.58 -12.14 -13.13
N ASP A 199 -21.51 -13.06 -12.96
CA ASP A 199 -22.28 -13.69 -14.04
C ASP A 199 -23.61 -12.99 -14.22
N LYS A 200 -24.20 -13.08 -15.43
CA LYS A 200 -25.49 -12.44 -15.75
C LYS A 200 -26.65 -12.89 -14.86
N GLU A 201 -26.51 -14.04 -14.22
CA GLU A 201 -27.53 -14.61 -13.32
C GLU A 201 -27.47 -14.02 -11.89
N ALA A 202 -26.43 -13.23 -11.57
CA ALA A 202 -26.23 -12.60 -10.27
C ALA A 202 -26.65 -11.12 -10.22
N LEU A 203 -27.23 -10.59 -11.29
CA LEU A 203 -27.81 -9.26 -11.42
C LEU A 203 -29.30 -9.29 -11.21
#